data_4f0d5bf3183f73da2e1df8fe9643289b
#
_entry.id   4f0d5bf3183f73da2e1df8fe9643289b
#
_cell.length_a   1.000
_cell.length_b   1.000
_cell.length_c   1.000
_cell.angle_alpha   90.00
_cell.angle_beta   90.00
_cell.angle_gamma   90.00
#
_symmetry.space_group_name_H-M   'P 1'
#
loop_
_entity.id
_entity.type
_entity.pdbx_description
1 polymer ?
#
loop_
_entity_poly.entity_id
_entity_poly.type
_entity_poly.pdbx_seq_one_letter_code
_entity_poly.pdbx_strand_id
1 'polypeptide(L)'
;MNRRRAIALASLVSLTAWAATASAGADPVLIADAVRNLDSDHDQAIAAVYVLQAGGERAAKQIRDAWPTLSVLGQKRALGALSQLAKEHPAAVEALVEAARSHDEEIRERALATLRRTTPRGRAGLVALLSDPVVGDRAASVLARTEPDFAVEPLLDATASPGGEDRHGLRSALATAVQRAGKDAKRQLRAWLSGGPPPAAVASVAICLASLDGYQGVVASFVEYAVAQPIDFAATWRLLQSAGAAGSNDEVDRWVRSQLDDPEEWMLRQAAVEAVTARGHREDARGSLGDPYPRVRASAATVLSGDPDSLVERATLARRDSWPMVRAEAVTSLRTEGDAIPVIVASVDDSMSVVRAAAIGVLAASSHDQGWERVHQRLRARNEWPQVTAAAIDYVVAHCRTDGVEALFRVVMRAAPSNALTDDLNNAARAIEALRALGTPEAKATVEQLRGTEGVPPTLKMALEQPLPVDAGCALAGR
;
A
#
# COMPACT_ATOMS: atom_id res chain seq x y z
N MET A 1 -16.24 60.68 29.13
CA MET A 1 -16.89 59.43 28.59
C MET A 1 -16.29 59.17 27.21
N ASN A 2 -15.45 58.15 27.11
CA ASN A 2 -14.52 57.94 26.00
C ASN A 2 -15.23 57.60 24.68
N ARG A 3 -14.89 58.32 23.59
CA ARG A 3 -15.37 58.05 22.20
C ARG A 3 -15.33 56.55 21.79
N ARG A 4 -14.39 55.80 22.34
CA ARG A 4 -14.30 54.34 22.08
C ARG A 4 -15.45 53.52 22.71
N ARG A 5 -16.08 53.98 23.82
CA ARG A 5 -17.27 53.31 24.40
C ARG A 5 -18.55 53.65 23.66
N ALA A 6 -18.63 54.81 23.04
CA ALA A 6 -19.81 55.21 22.22
C ALA A 6 -19.85 54.44 20.88
N ILE A 7 -18.69 54.16 20.28
CA ILE A 7 -18.61 53.37 19.03
C ILE A 7 -18.92 51.89 19.33
N ALA A 8 -18.44 51.33 20.44
CA ALA A 8 -18.75 49.95 20.84
C ALA A 8 -20.24 49.76 21.17
N LEU A 9 -20.91 50.75 21.80
CA LEU A 9 -22.36 50.73 22.08
C LEU A 9 -23.20 50.89 20.81
N ALA A 10 -22.80 51.74 19.87
CA ALA A 10 -23.47 51.89 18.58
C ALA A 10 -23.35 50.60 17.73
N SER A 11 -22.22 49.91 17.78
CA SER A 11 -22.04 48.64 17.13
C SER A 11 -22.85 47.49 17.78
N LEU A 12 -23.03 47.50 19.11
CA LEU A 12 -23.85 46.49 19.79
C LEU A 12 -25.35 46.72 19.55
N VAL A 13 -25.81 47.96 19.52
CA VAL A 13 -27.22 48.31 19.24
C VAL A 13 -27.60 48.02 17.78
N SER A 14 -26.68 48.21 16.85
CA SER A 14 -26.89 47.78 15.46
C SER A 14 -26.93 46.26 15.33
N LEU A 15 -26.11 45.50 16.11
CA LEU A 15 -26.14 44.04 16.14
C LEU A 15 -27.43 43.47 16.74
N THR A 16 -27.99 44.09 17.78
CA THR A 16 -29.25 43.64 18.40
C THR A 16 -30.49 44.00 17.58
N ALA A 17 -30.49 45.13 16.91
CA ALA A 17 -31.54 45.49 15.94
C ALA A 17 -31.50 44.55 14.70
N TRP A 18 -30.32 44.11 14.32
CA TRP A 18 -30.13 43.16 13.23
C TRP A 18 -30.60 41.75 13.58
N ALA A 19 -30.38 41.29 14.80
CA ALA A 19 -30.86 40.00 15.27
C ALA A 19 -32.41 39.92 15.34
N ALA A 20 -33.12 41.02 15.59
CA ALA A 20 -34.57 41.08 15.63
C ALA A 20 -35.22 41.04 14.23
N THR A 21 -34.52 41.48 13.18
CA THR A 21 -35.02 41.40 11.80
C THR A 21 -34.72 40.05 11.12
N ALA A 22 -33.86 39.22 11.71
CA ALA A 22 -33.51 37.91 11.21
C ALA A 22 -34.64 36.87 11.31
N SER A 23 -35.73 37.14 12.07
CA SER A 23 -36.88 36.23 12.17
C SER A 23 -37.93 36.40 11.05
N ALA A 24 -37.79 37.40 10.17
CA ALA A 24 -38.68 37.64 9.05
C ALA A 24 -37.90 37.59 7.72
N GLY A 25 -37.48 36.40 7.29
CA GLY A 25 -36.81 36.09 6.01
C GLY A 25 -35.97 37.25 5.45
N ALA A 26 -34.64 37.22 5.62
CA ALA A 26 -33.72 38.28 5.27
C ALA A 26 -34.01 38.85 3.87
N ASP A 27 -34.06 40.15 3.72
CA ASP A 27 -34.29 40.87 2.47
C ASP A 27 -33.34 40.37 1.37
N PRO A 28 -33.87 40.02 0.18
CA PRO A 28 -33.03 39.57 -0.94
C PRO A 28 -31.87 40.50 -1.28
N VAL A 29 -32.07 41.81 -1.13
CA VAL A 29 -31.07 42.84 -1.40
C VAL A 29 -29.93 42.75 -0.37
N LEU A 30 -30.28 42.63 0.92
CA LEU A 30 -29.28 42.47 2.00
C LEU A 30 -28.43 41.18 1.82
N ILE A 31 -29.03 40.09 1.39
CA ILE A 31 -28.31 38.85 1.13
C ILE A 31 -27.34 39.01 -0.07
N ALA A 32 -27.80 39.65 -1.15
CA ALA A 32 -26.98 39.92 -2.32
C ALA A 32 -25.79 40.85 -1.99
N ASP A 33 -26.03 41.87 -1.17
CA ASP A 33 -24.98 42.75 -0.67
C ASP A 33 -23.99 41.99 0.22
N ALA A 34 -24.49 41.14 1.10
CA ALA A 34 -23.64 40.32 1.96
C ALA A 34 -22.75 39.34 1.13
N VAL A 35 -23.28 38.75 0.05
CA VAL A 35 -22.45 37.89 -0.84
C VAL A 35 -21.33 38.73 -1.48
N ARG A 36 -21.62 39.95 -1.99
CA ARG A 36 -20.58 40.84 -2.53
C ARG A 36 -19.53 41.23 -1.49
N ASN A 37 -19.95 41.45 -0.25
CA ASN A 37 -19.07 41.86 0.84
C ASN A 37 -18.18 40.74 1.40
N LEU A 38 -18.33 39.48 0.94
CA LEU A 38 -17.39 38.42 1.28
C LEU A 38 -15.96 38.70 0.78
N ASP A 39 -15.82 39.48 -0.29
CA ASP A 39 -14.52 39.90 -0.85
C ASP A 39 -14.02 41.25 -0.30
N SER A 40 -14.78 41.90 0.57
CA SER A 40 -14.44 43.18 1.16
C SER A 40 -13.39 43.08 2.28
N ASP A 41 -13.15 44.17 3.01
CA ASP A 41 -12.30 44.18 4.19
C ASP A 41 -12.80 43.20 5.28
N HIS A 42 -11.95 42.98 6.29
CA HIS A 42 -12.20 41.95 7.32
C HIS A 42 -13.52 42.19 8.09
N ASP A 43 -13.79 43.41 8.50
CA ASP A 43 -14.96 43.73 9.35
C ASP A 43 -16.27 43.62 8.57
N GLN A 44 -16.28 44.10 7.32
CA GLN A 44 -17.44 43.99 6.42
C GLN A 44 -17.71 42.52 6.06
N ALA A 45 -16.67 41.73 5.82
CA ALA A 45 -16.83 40.33 5.50
C ALA A 45 -17.32 39.48 6.69
N ILE A 46 -16.89 39.80 7.92
CA ILE A 46 -17.42 39.12 9.13
C ILE A 46 -18.93 39.46 9.26
N ALA A 47 -19.30 40.71 9.13
CA ALA A 47 -20.72 41.10 9.16
C ALA A 47 -21.52 40.38 8.07
N ALA A 48 -20.99 40.28 6.86
CA ALA A 48 -21.61 39.58 5.76
C ALA A 48 -21.83 38.07 6.08
N VAL A 49 -20.87 37.39 6.69
CA VAL A 49 -21.04 36.00 7.11
C VAL A 49 -22.20 35.81 8.07
N TYR A 50 -22.37 36.72 9.05
CA TYR A 50 -23.51 36.67 9.98
C TYR A 50 -24.86 36.87 9.28
N VAL A 51 -24.94 37.84 8.35
CA VAL A 51 -26.16 38.04 7.54
C VAL A 51 -26.49 36.79 6.75
N LEU A 52 -25.50 36.19 6.10
CA LEU A 52 -25.69 35.01 5.30
C LEU A 52 -26.13 33.80 6.16
N GLN A 53 -25.56 33.61 7.36
CA GLN A 53 -26.02 32.61 8.30
C GLN A 53 -27.47 32.73 8.69
N ALA A 54 -27.96 33.98 8.86
CA ALA A 54 -29.36 34.25 9.18
C ALA A 54 -30.30 34.17 7.94
N GLY A 55 -29.75 34.21 6.73
CA GLY A 55 -30.53 34.30 5.48
C GLY A 55 -31.10 32.96 4.98
N GLY A 56 -30.83 31.88 5.69
CA GLY A 56 -31.41 30.54 5.44
C GLY A 56 -31.20 30.00 4.02
N GLU A 57 -32.17 29.29 3.49
CA GLU A 57 -32.12 28.67 2.16
C GLU A 57 -31.81 29.66 1.03
N ARG A 58 -32.32 30.91 1.14
CA ARG A 58 -32.08 31.96 0.13
C ARG A 58 -30.60 32.36 0.09
N ALA A 59 -29.99 32.54 1.25
CA ALA A 59 -28.55 32.83 1.34
C ALA A 59 -27.71 31.69 0.78
N ALA A 60 -28.06 30.47 1.09
CA ALA A 60 -27.36 29.27 0.56
C ALA A 60 -27.41 29.25 -0.97
N LYS A 61 -28.56 29.50 -1.59
CA LYS A 61 -28.69 29.56 -3.06
C LYS A 61 -27.86 30.72 -3.65
N GLN A 62 -27.89 31.89 -3.06
CA GLN A 62 -27.10 33.02 -3.56
C GLN A 62 -25.58 32.80 -3.43
N ILE A 63 -25.11 32.16 -2.32
CA ILE A 63 -23.71 31.80 -2.20
C ILE A 63 -23.33 30.78 -3.29
N ARG A 64 -24.14 29.74 -3.52
CA ARG A 64 -23.90 28.74 -4.56
C ARG A 64 -23.79 29.42 -5.94
N ASP A 65 -24.74 30.25 -6.29
CA ASP A 65 -24.81 30.89 -7.60
C ASP A 65 -23.65 31.88 -7.82
N ALA A 66 -23.18 32.55 -6.75
CA ALA A 66 -22.03 33.45 -6.79
C ALA A 66 -20.67 32.76 -6.66
N TRP A 67 -20.63 31.47 -6.27
CA TRP A 67 -19.41 30.76 -5.95
C TRP A 67 -18.27 30.88 -6.98
N PRO A 68 -18.52 30.74 -8.30
CA PRO A 68 -17.50 30.88 -9.33
C PRO A 68 -16.91 32.29 -9.46
N THR A 69 -17.60 33.31 -8.98
CA THR A 69 -17.19 34.71 -9.09
C THR A 69 -16.48 35.23 -7.85
N LEU A 70 -16.59 34.54 -6.72
CA LEU A 70 -15.91 34.88 -5.47
C LEU A 70 -14.41 34.65 -5.58
N SER A 71 -13.63 35.57 -5.01
CA SER A 71 -12.20 35.30 -4.81
C SER A 71 -11.98 34.13 -3.89
N VAL A 72 -10.76 33.54 -3.89
CA VAL A 72 -10.38 32.47 -2.98
C VAL A 72 -10.64 32.85 -1.52
N LEU A 73 -10.39 34.10 -1.15
CA LEU A 73 -10.66 34.62 0.19
C LEU A 73 -12.16 34.67 0.48
N GLY A 74 -12.96 35.19 -0.47
CA GLY A 74 -14.41 35.20 -0.39
C GLY A 74 -15.01 33.82 -0.25
N GLN A 75 -14.50 32.84 -1.04
CA GLN A 75 -14.88 31.42 -0.94
C GLN A 75 -14.59 30.86 0.44
N LYS A 76 -13.39 31.11 1.00
CA LYS A 76 -13.02 30.65 2.35
C LYS A 76 -13.93 31.21 3.43
N ARG A 77 -14.36 32.47 3.28
CA ARG A 77 -15.31 33.13 4.19
C ARG A 77 -16.74 32.60 4.03
N ALA A 78 -17.16 32.34 2.78
CA ALA A 78 -18.46 31.74 2.48
C ALA A 78 -18.62 30.35 3.12
N LEU A 79 -17.56 29.55 3.21
CA LEU A 79 -17.56 28.24 3.91
C LEU A 79 -17.98 28.41 5.39
N GLY A 80 -17.65 29.54 6.03
CA GLY A 80 -18.09 29.84 7.40
C GLY A 80 -19.62 29.97 7.50
N ALA A 81 -20.28 30.61 6.55
CA ALA A 81 -21.73 30.68 6.48
C ALA A 81 -22.35 29.33 6.11
N LEU A 82 -21.84 28.68 5.07
CA LEU A 82 -22.33 27.39 4.60
C LEU A 82 -22.28 26.30 5.68
N SER A 83 -21.28 26.33 6.58
CA SER A 83 -21.15 25.37 7.66
C SER A 83 -22.33 25.37 8.66
N GLN A 84 -23.00 26.49 8.84
CA GLN A 84 -24.21 26.60 9.66
C GLN A 84 -25.46 26.28 8.83
N LEU A 85 -25.56 26.85 7.64
CA LEU A 85 -26.70 26.68 6.75
C LEU A 85 -26.91 25.21 6.32
N ALA A 86 -25.84 24.44 6.11
CA ALA A 86 -25.93 23.04 5.67
C ALA A 86 -26.59 22.10 6.69
N LYS A 87 -26.73 22.51 7.94
CA LYS A 87 -27.48 21.75 8.96
C LYS A 87 -28.98 21.66 8.65
N GLU A 88 -29.51 22.68 7.99
CA GLU A 88 -30.95 22.84 7.78
C GLU A 88 -31.35 22.99 6.31
N HIS A 89 -30.45 23.47 5.45
CA HIS A 89 -30.75 23.92 4.10
C HIS A 89 -30.03 23.07 3.02
N PRO A 90 -30.79 22.39 2.13
CA PRO A 90 -30.21 21.58 1.05
C PRO A 90 -29.31 22.37 0.09
N ALA A 91 -29.68 23.61 -0.26
CA ALA A 91 -28.86 24.41 -1.16
C ALA A 91 -27.44 24.69 -0.60
N ALA A 92 -27.28 24.73 0.73
CA ALA A 92 -25.96 24.85 1.33
C ALA A 92 -25.11 23.57 1.16
N VAL A 93 -25.74 22.40 1.14
CA VAL A 93 -25.04 21.13 0.82
C VAL A 93 -24.60 21.14 -0.64
N GLU A 94 -25.45 21.59 -1.57
CA GLU A 94 -25.08 21.73 -2.99
C GLU A 94 -23.92 22.73 -3.17
N ALA A 95 -23.92 23.84 -2.46
CA ALA A 95 -22.84 24.81 -2.49
C ALA A 95 -21.52 24.21 -1.91
N LEU A 96 -21.60 23.35 -0.88
CA LEU A 96 -20.45 22.63 -0.34
C LEU A 96 -19.92 21.55 -1.29
N VAL A 97 -20.79 20.90 -2.05
CA VAL A 97 -20.39 19.96 -3.12
C VAL A 97 -19.59 20.69 -4.18
N GLU A 98 -20.04 21.89 -4.60
CA GLU A 98 -19.28 22.71 -5.55
C GLU A 98 -17.96 23.21 -4.95
N ALA A 99 -17.96 23.63 -3.70
CA ALA A 99 -16.74 24.02 -2.98
C ALA A 99 -15.73 22.87 -2.87
N ALA A 100 -16.19 21.64 -2.72
CA ALA A 100 -15.32 20.45 -2.67
C ALA A 100 -14.61 20.17 -4.00
N ARG A 101 -15.09 20.72 -5.12
CA ARG A 101 -14.44 20.65 -6.45
C ARG A 101 -13.42 21.77 -6.70
N SER A 102 -13.22 22.67 -5.75
CA SER A 102 -12.29 23.79 -5.89
C SER A 102 -10.86 23.33 -6.18
N HIS A 103 -10.10 24.10 -6.96
CA HIS A 103 -8.67 23.91 -7.16
C HIS A 103 -7.84 24.21 -5.89
N ASP A 104 -8.34 25.06 -4.98
CA ASP A 104 -7.71 25.36 -3.69
C ASP A 104 -7.92 24.20 -2.72
N GLU A 105 -6.80 23.60 -2.24
CA GLU A 105 -6.84 22.42 -1.37
C GLU A 105 -7.51 22.73 -0.02
N GLU A 106 -7.29 23.91 0.54
CA GLU A 106 -7.90 24.31 1.82
C GLU A 106 -9.42 24.38 1.70
N ILE A 107 -9.92 24.94 0.60
CA ILE A 107 -11.37 25.01 0.32
C ILE A 107 -11.94 23.61 0.20
N ARG A 108 -11.30 22.73 -0.58
CA ARG A 108 -11.74 21.32 -0.73
C ARG A 108 -11.86 20.61 0.61
N GLU A 109 -10.78 20.64 1.40
CA GLU A 109 -10.74 19.93 2.69
C GLU A 109 -11.76 20.51 3.69
N ARG A 110 -11.93 21.81 3.73
CA ARG A 110 -12.92 22.45 4.61
C ARG A 110 -14.35 22.12 4.18
N ALA A 111 -14.63 22.06 2.89
CA ALA A 111 -15.94 21.67 2.36
C ALA A 111 -16.25 20.20 2.72
N LEU A 112 -15.34 19.26 2.45
CA LEU A 112 -15.49 17.85 2.82
C LEU A 112 -15.65 17.65 4.33
N ALA A 113 -14.85 18.35 5.13
CA ALA A 113 -14.97 18.33 6.60
C ALA A 113 -16.32 18.89 7.09
N THR A 114 -16.88 19.86 6.37
CA THR A 114 -18.19 20.41 6.69
C THR A 114 -19.30 19.44 6.31
N LEU A 115 -19.28 18.84 5.13
CA LEU A 115 -20.22 17.80 4.71
C LEU A 115 -20.23 16.64 5.72
N ARG A 116 -19.05 16.20 6.19
CA ARG A 116 -18.93 15.19 7.23
C ARG A 116 -19.69 15.55 8.53
N ARG A 117 -19.61 16.80 8.96
CA ARG A 117 -20.20 17.27 10.24
C ARG A 117 -21.70 17.57 10.15
N THR A 118 -22.25 17.69 8.96
CA THR A 118 -23.64 18.07 8.72
C THR A 118 -24.56 16.90 8.40
N THR A 119 -24.20 15.68 8.83
CA THR A 119 -25.03 14.49 8.69
C THR A 119 -26.40 14.65 9.37
N PRO A 120 -27.47 14.08 8.82
CA PRO A 120 -27.50 13.16 7.67
C PRO A 120 -27.49 13.85 6.29
N ARG A 121 -27.71 15.17 6.18
CA ARG A 121 -27.79 15.86 4.88
C ARG A 121 -26.45 15.86 4.14
N GLY A 122 -25.35 16.06 4.85
CA GLY A 122 -24.00 16.10 4.27
C GLY A 122 -23.58 14.80 3.58
N ARG A 123 -24.12 13.65 4.01
CA ARG A 123 -23.84 12.34 3.34
C ARG A 123 -24.35 12.32 1.89
N ALA A 124 -25.50 12.95 1.61
CA ALA A 124 -25.99 13.04 0.23
C ALA A 124 -25.02 13.85 -0.65
N GLY A 125 -24.41 14.91 -0.09
CA GLY A 125 -23.35 15.67 -0.76
C GLY A 125 -22.09 14.85 -0.99
N LEU A 126 -21.67 14.03 -0.01
CA LEU A 126 -20.53 13.12 -0.19
C LEU A 126 -20.80 12.06 -1.25
N VAL A 127 -22.01 11.51 -1.31
CA VAL A 127 -22.44 10.55 -2.36
C VAL A 127 -22.37 11.22 -3.74
N ALA A 128 -22.88 12.44 -3.86
CA ALA A 128 -22.84 13.19 -5.13
C ALA A 128 -21.42 13.47 -5.65
N LEU A 129 -20.41 13.40 -4.78
CA LEU A 129 -19.00 13.57 -5.14
C LEU A 129 -18.33 12.25 -5.54
N LEU A 130 -18.90 11.06 -5.30
CA LEU A 130 -18.25 9.79 -5.54
C LEU A 130 -17.83 9.58 -7.00
N SER A 131 -18.60 10.08 -7.95
CA SER A 131 -18.28 10.03 -9.40
C SER A 131 -17.25 11.07 -9.85
N ASP A 132 -16.88 12.02 -9.00
CA ASP A 132 -15.93 13.07 -9.36
C ASP A 132 -14.51 12.51 -9.45
N PRO A 133 -13.77 12.73 -10.57
CA PRO A 133 -12.44 12.14 -10.75
C PRO A 133 -11.37 12.72 -9.82
N VAL A 134 -11.56 13.93 -9.30
CA VAL A 134 -10.57 14.64 -8.47
C VAL A 134 -10.81 14.41 -6.98
N VAL A 135 -12.05 14.52 -6.55
CA VAL A 135 -12.40 14.51 -5.11
C VAL A 135 -13.16 13.26 -4.67
N GLY A 136 -13.62 12.44 -5.61
CA GLY A 136 -14.48 11.30 -5.31
C GLY A 136 -13.85 10.27 -4.38
N ASP A 137 -12.55 9.96 -4.53
CA ASP A 137 -11.85 9.04 -3.64
C ASP A 137 -11.72 9.59 -2.21
N ARG A 138 -11.59 10.90 -2.09
CA ARG A 138 -11.57 11.61 -0.82
C ARG A 138 -12.94 11.59 -0.14
N ALA A 139 -13.98 11.90 -0.90
CA ALA A 139 -15.38 11.81 -0.43
C ALA A 139 -15.74 10.39 0.00
N ALA A 140 -15.35 9.39 -0.78
CA ALA A 140 -15.50 7.97 -0.46
C ALA A 140 -14.84 7.61 0.87
N SER A 141 -13.59 8.02 1.07
CA SER A 141 -12.84 7.78 2.32
C SER A 141 -13.51 8.46 3.52
N VAL A 142 -14.03 9.68 3.36
CA VAL A 142 -14.79 10.38 4.42
C VAL A 142 -16.05 9.61 4.76
N LEU A 143 -16.85 9.24 3.76
CA LEU A 143 -18.11 8.53 3.93
C LEU A 143 -17.91 7.17 4.63
N ALA A 144 -16.95 6.38 4.17
CA ALA A 144 -16.63 5.07 4.75
C ALA A 144 -16.23 5.12 6.23
N ARG A 145 -15.58 6.20 6.66
CA ARG A 145 -15.15 6.35 8.06
C ARG A 145 -16.22 6.89 8.98
N THR A 146 -17.13 7.70 8.46
CA THR A 146 -18.15 8.39 9.30
C THR A 146 -19.46 7.67 9.35
N GLU A 147 -19.88 7.06 8.26
CA GLU A 147 -21.18 6.39 8.11
C GLU A 147 -21.02 5.04 7.41
N PRO A 148 -20.26 4.09 7.98
CA PRO A 148 -19.87 2.86 7.29
C PRO A 148 -21.08 2.03 6.82
N ASP A 149 -22.13 1.91 7.64
CA ASP A 149 -23.33 1.14 7.29
C ASP A 149 -24.08 1.72 6.09
N PHE A 150 -24.11 3.03 5.99
CA PHE A 150 -24.69 3.74 4.85
C PHE A 150 -23.78 3.73 3.62
N ALA A 151 -22.45 3.73 3.83
CA ALA A 151 -21.47 3.94 2.77
C ALA A 151 -21.36 2.76 1.80
N VAL A 152 -21.65 1.53 2.25
CA VAL A 152 -21.43 0.31 1.45
C VAL A 152 -22.18 0.37 0.11
N GLU A 153 -23.47 0.62 0.12
CA GLU A 153 -24.31 0.65 -1.09
C GLU A 153 -23.86 1.77 -2.08
N PRO A 154 -23.73 3.05 -1.69
CA PRO A 154 -23.24 4.09 -2.59
C PRO A 154 -21.83 3.84 -3.16
N LEU A 155 -20.96 3.19 -2.38
CA LEU A 155 -19.60 2.84 -2.87
C LEU A 155 -19.64 1.67 -3.85
N LEU A 156 -20.53 0.71 -3.68
CA LEU A 156 -20.76 -0.35 -4.65
C LEU A 156 -21.29 0.21 -5.97
N ASP A 157 -22.27 1.12 -5.92
CA ASP A 157 -22.84 1.79 -7.09
C ASP A 157 -21.79 2.65 -7.81
N ALA A 158 -20.95 3.39 -7.05
CA ALA A 158 -19.86 4.15 -7.61
C ALA A 158 -18.81 3.24 -8.29
N THR A 159 -18.55 2.05 -7.73
CA THR A 159 -17.65 1.05 -8.34
C THR A 159 -18.26 0.46 -9.62
N ALA A 160 -19.58 0.33 -9.70
CA ALA A 160 -20.28 -0.15 -10.89
C ALA A 160 -20.46 0.92 -11.98
N SER A 161 -20.18 2.18 -11.67
CA SER A 161 -20.23 3.28 -12.64
C SER A 161 -19.02 3.21 -13.60
N PRO A 162 -19.14 3.72 -14.84
CA PRO A 162 -18.04 3.69 -15.80
C PRO A 162 -16.73 4.24 -15.26
N GLY A 163 -15.66 3.44 -15.28
CA GLY A 163 -14.35 3.77 -14.73
C GLY A 163 -14.23 3.68 -13.21
N GLY A 164 -15.30 3.38 -12.50
CA GLY A 164 -15.30 3.20 -11.05
C GLY A 164 -14.53 1.96 -10.62
N GLU A 165 -14.59 0.91 -11.42
CA GLU A 165 -13.92 -0.38 -11.22
C GLU A 165 -12.40 -0.26 -11.15
N ASP A 166 -11.81 0.76 -11.77
CA ASP A 166 -10.36 0.99 -11.79
C ASP A 166 -9.86 1.86 -10.63
N ARG A 167 -10.75 2.54 -9.93
CA ARG A 167 -10.39 3.51 -8.90
C ARG A 167 -9.96 2.84 -7.61
N HIS A 168 -8.65 2.90 -7.32
CA HIS A 168 -8.08 2.34 -6.08
C HIS A 168 -8.67 2.98 -4.81
N GLY A 169 -8.92 4.28 -4.81
CA GLY A 169 -9.47 4.99 -3.66
C GLY A 169 -10.90 4.54 -3.31
N LEU A 170 -11.74 4.26 -4.31
CA LEU A 170 -13.07 3.67 -4.09
C LEU A 170 -12.96 2.28 -3.45
N ARG A 171 -12.08 1.42 -3.98
CA ARG A 171 -11.85 0.07 -3.41
C ARG A 171 -11.40 0.13 -1.96
N SER A 172 -10.43 1.00 -1.64
CA SER A 172 -9.92 1.19 -0.27
C SER A 172 -11.01 1.71 0.68
N ALA A 173 -11.84 2.63 0.21
CA ALA A 173 -12.98 3.15 0.98
C ALA A 173 -14.03 2.06 1.21
N LEU A 174 -14.35 1.28 0.18
CA LEU A 174 -15.31 0.16 0.29
C LEU A 174 -14.81 -0.89 1.29
N ALA A 175 -13.54 -1.30 1.24
CA ALA A 175 -12.95 -2.20 2.23
C ALA A 175 -13.12 -1.68 3.65
N THR A 176 -12.85 -0.38 3.85
CA THR A 176 -13.01 0.29 5.15
C THR A 176 -14.47 0.29 5.62
N ALA A 177 -15.41 0.61 4.74
CA ALA A 177 -16.85 0.60 5.04
C ALA A 177 -17.33 -0.80 5.39
N VAL A 178 -17.01 -1.79 4.57
CA VAL A 178 -17.39 -3.20 4.75
C VAL A 178 -16.86 -3.77 6.07
N GLN A 179 -15.59 -3.50 6.38
CA GLN A 179 -14.97 -3.95 7.63
C GLN A 179 -15.68 -3.38 8.86
N ARG A 180 -16.09 -2.10 8.80
CA ARG A 180 -16.76 -1.41 9.91
C ARG A 180 -18.24 -1.74 10.04
N ALA A 181 -18.96 -1.91 8.94
CA ALA A 181 -20.37 -2.26 8.91
C ALA A 181 -20.63 -3.75 9.27
N GLY A 182 -19.62 -4.62 9.16
CA GLY A 182 -19.67 -5.99 9.64
C GLY A 182 -20.79 -6.84 8.99
N LYS A 183 -21.73 -7.33 9.80
CA LYS A 183 -22.81 -8.24 9.30
C LYS A 183 -23.76 -7.57 8.30
N ASP A 184 -24.02 -6.29 8.45
CA ASP A 184 -24.91 -5.55 7.55
C ASP A 184 -24.28 -5.37 6.17
N ALA A 185 -22.96 -5.21 6.09
CA ALA A 185 -22.25 -5.19 4.82
C ALA A 185 -22.47 -6.48 4.01
N LYS A 186 -22.40 -7.65 4.64
CA LYS A 186 -22.62 -8.94 3.94
C LYS A 186 -24.00 -9.03 3.30
N ARG A 187 -25.03 -8.47 3.97
CA ARG A 187 -26.38 -8.41 3.41
C ARG A 187 -26.45 -7.47 2.21
N GLN A 188 -25.86 -6.28 2.31
CA GLN A 188 -25.82 -5.30 1.24
C GLN A 188 -25.05 -5.82 0.02
N LEU A 189 -23.88 -6.44 0.22
CA LEU A 189 -23.08 -7.07 -0.84
C LEU A 189 -23.87 -8.15 -1.61
N ARG A 190 -24.60 -9.02 -0.91
CA ARG A 190 -25.43 -10.05 -1.57
C ARG A 190 -26.61 -9.44 -2.32
N ALA A 191 -27.26 -8.42 -1.75
CA ALA A 191 -28.35 -7.71 -2.41
C ALA A 191 -27.86 -7.02 -3.69
N TRP A 192 -26.70 -6.35 -3.63
CA TRP A 192 -26.09 -5.71 -4.78
C TRP A 192 -25.75 -6.74 -5.88
N LEU A 193 -25.13 -7.88 -5.52
CA LEU A 193 -24.80 -8.95 -6.47
C LEU A 193 -26.05 -9.48 -7.15
N SER A 194 -27.17 -9.63 -6.41
CA SER A 194 -28.46 -10.07 -6.97
C SER A 194 -29.09 -9.07 -7.91
N GLY A 195 -28.69 -7.81 -7.87
CA GLY A 195 -29.09 -6.74 -8.79
C GLY A 195 -28.46 -6.81 -10.17
N GLY A 196 -27.51 -7.72 -10.39
CA GLY A 196 -26.88 -7.92 -11.71
C GLY A 196 -25.84 -6.85 -12.08
N PRO A 197 -24.86 -6.54 -11.21
CA PRO A 197 -23.85 -5.54 -11.50
C PRO A 197 -22.91 -5.99 -12.63
N PRO A 198 -22.19 -5.05 -13.29
CA PRO A 198 -21.19 -5.38 -14.31
C PRO A 198 -20.09 -6.31 -13.76
N PRO A 199 -19.66 -7.36 -14.50
CA PRO A 199 -18.63 -8.29 -14.05
C PRO A 199 -17.30 -7.63 -13.66
N ALA A 200 -16.88 -6.57 -14.35
CA ALA A 200 -15.68 -5.80 -14.02
C ALA A 200 -15.77 -5.14 -12.64
N ALA A 201 -16.93 -4.60 -12.29
CA ALA A 201 -17.18 -4.05 -10.95
C ALA A 201 -17.18 -5.16 -9.89
N VAL A 202 -17.79 -6.32 -10.20
CA VAL A 202 -17.76 -7.49 -9.30
C VAL A 202 -16.34 -7.95 -9.04
N ALA A 203 -15.50 -8.04 -10.06
CA ALA A 203 -14.09 -8.37 -9.92
C ALA A 203 -13.34 -7.37 -9.03
N SER A 204 -13.65 -6.08 -9.18
CA SER A 204 -13.07 -5.00 -8.38
C SER A 204 -13.50 -5.06 -6.90
N VAL A 205 -14.74 -5.47 -6.64
CA VAL A 205 -15.23 -5.69 -5.27
C VAL A 205 -14.64 -6.98 -4.69
N ALA A 206 -14.55 -8.06 -5.46
CA ALA A 206 -13.99 -9.33 -5.01
C ALA A 206 -12.55 -9.16 -4.49
N ILE A 207 -11.69 -8.47 -5.23
CA ILE A 207 -10.31 -8.22 -4.79
C ILE A 207 -10.25 -7.34 -3.53
N CYS A 208 -11.18 -6.41 -3.37
CA CYS A 208 -11.30 -5.59 -2.17
C CYS A 208 -11.65 -6.45 -0.94
N LEU A 209 -12.55 -7.42 -1.08
CA LEU A 209 -13.02 -8.30 0.00
C LEU A 209 -12.02 -9.42 0.32
N ALA A 210 -11.14 -9.78 -0.61
CA ALA A 210 -10.20 -10.88 -0.47
C ALA A 210 -9.25 -10.73 0.73
N SER A 211 -8.94 -9.49 1.13
CA SER A 211 -8.10 -9.18 2.29
C SER A 211 -8.86 -9.11 3.62
N LEU A 212 -10.19 -9.29 3.61
CA LEU A 212 -11.02 -9.13 4.80
C LEU A 212 -11.40 -10.48 5.42
N ASP A 213 -11.11 -10.64 6.71
CA ASP A 213 -11.46 -11.85 7.44
C ASP A 213 -12.98 -12.10 7.48
N GLY A 214 -13.35 -13.37 7.27
CA GLY A 214 -14.74 -13.80 7.32
C GLY A 214 -15.57 -13.48 6.08
N TYR A 215 -14.96 -13.04 4.97
CA TYR A 215 -15.66 -12.77 3.71
C TYR A 215 -15.46 -13.84 2.63
N GLN A 216 -14.76 -14.95 2.93
CA GLN A 216 -14.42 -16.02 1.99
C GLN A 216 -15.60 -16.51 1.15
N GLY A 217 -16.76 -16.78 1.80
CA GLY A 217 -17.97 -17.22 1.10
C GLY A 217 -18.61 -16.14 0.23
N VAL A 218 -18.44 -14.85 0.57
CA VAL A 218 -18.89 -13.73 -0.27
C VAL A 218 -17.99 -13.61 -1.48
N VAL A 219 -16.67 -13.68 -1.30
CA VAL A 219 -15.69 -13.67 -2.40
C VAL A 219 -15.95 -14.81 -3.37
N ALA A 220 -16.21 -16.04 -2.88
CA ALA A 220 -16.58 -17.18 -3.73
C ALA A 220 -17.79 -16.89 -4.60
N SER A 221 -18.89 -16.35 -4.02
CA SER A 221 -20.08 -15.99 -4.77
C SER A 221 -19.83 -14.89 -5.82
N PHE A 222 -18.95 -13.96 -5.53
CA PHE A 222 -18.57 -12.88 -6.47
C PHE A 222 -17.75 -13.43 -7.64
N VAL A 223 -16.79 -14.31 -7.38
CA VAL A 223 -16.03 -14.98 -8.43
C VAL A 223 -16.94 -15.83 -9.31
N GLU A 224 -17.78 -16.68 -8.70
CA GLU A 224 -18.74 -17.53 -9.39
C GLU A 224 -19.69 -16.72 -10.31
N TYR A 225 -20.25 -15.62 -9.80
CA TYR A 225 -21.10 -14.74 -10.59
C TYR A 225 -20.37 -14.15 -11.82
N ALA A 226 -19.14 -13.65 -11.60
CA ALA A 226 -18.41 -12.96 -12.65
C ALA A 226 -17.92 -13.91 -13.76
N VAL A 227 -17.43 -15.12 -13.39
CA VAL A 227 -16.89 -16.09 -14.36
C VAL A 227 -17.98 -16.75 -15.20
N ALA A 228 -19.23 -16.66 -14.80
CA ALA A 228 -20.38 -17.10 -15.60
C ALA A 228 -20.70 -16.15 -16.78
N GLN A 229 -19.99 -15.04 -16.90
CA GLN A 229 -20.22 -14.00 -17.89
C GLN A 229 -18.94 -13.72 -18.70
N PRO A 230 -19.02 -13.07 -19.87
CA PRO A 230 -17.84 -12.57 -20.57
C PRO A 230 -17.11 -11.53 -19.73
N ILE A 231 -15.84 -11.75 -19.45
CA ILE A 231 -14.98 -10.86 -18.69
C ILE A 231 -13.73 -10.50 -19.47
N ASP A 232 -13.23 -9.29 -19.28
CA ASP A 232 -11.99 -8.84 -19.90
C ASP A 232 -10.76 -9.30 -19.11
N PHE A 233 -9.58 -9.01 -19.67
CA PHE A 233 -8.31 -9.32 -19.05
C PHE A 233 -8.19 -8.75 -17.62
N ALA A 234 -8.57 -7.47 -17.43
CA ALA A 234 -8.40 -6.81 -16.14
C ALA A 234 -9.31 -7.41 -15.06
N ALA A 235 -10.54 -7.76 -15.43
CA ALA A 235 -11.46 -8.46 -14.53
C ALA A 235 -10.98 -9.87 -14.22
N THR A 236 -10.53 -10.63 -15.24
CA THR A 236 -9.97 -11.99 -15.05
C THR A 236 -8.79 -11.96 -14.07
N TRP A 237 -7.87 -11.03 -14.25
CA TRP A 237 -6.69 -10.90 -13.40
C TRP A 237 -7.07 -10.56 -11.94
N ARG A 238 -8.02 -9.64 -11.73
CA ARG A 238 -8.52 -9.33 -10.37
C ARG A 238 -9.22 -10.51 -9.72
N LEU A 239 -9.99 -11.26 -10.49
CA LEU A 239 -10.68 -12.46 -9.98
C LEU A 239 -9.69 -13.55 -9.60
N LEU A 240 -8.64 -13.78 -10.37
CA LEU A 240 -7.57 -14.72 -10.01
C LEU A 240 -6.89 -14.32 -8.70
N GLN A 241 -6.56 -13.04 -8.54
CA GLN A 241 -5.98 -12.55 -7.28
C GLN A 241 -6.92 -12.71 -6.08
N SER A 242 -8.24 -12.62 -6.28
CA SER A 242 -9.22 -12.79 -5.22
C SER A 242 -9.58 -14.25 -4.97
N ALA A 243 -9.45 -15.12 -5.97
CA ALA A 243 -9.86 -16.52 -5.90
C ALA A 243 -9.12 -17.28 -4.79
N GLY A 244 -7.86 -16.96 -4.51
CA GLY A 244 -7.10 -17.54 -3.40
C GLY A 244 -7.75 -17.34 -2.03
N ALA A 245 -8.49 -16.25 -1.85
CA ALA A 245 -9.23 -15.94 -0.62
C ALA A 245 -10.68 -16.44 -0.63
N ALA A 246 -11.17 -16.98 -1.75
CA ALA A 246 -12.51 -17.58 -1.82
C ALA A 246 -12.55 -18.86 -0.98
N GLY A 247 -13.66 -19.07 -0.30
CA GLY A 247 -13.92 -20.36 0.36
C GLY A 247 -13.94 -21.53 -0.64
N SER A 248 -13.94 -22.76 -0.13
CA SER A 248 -14.03 -23.97 -0.98
C SER A 248 -15.23 -23.88 -1.93
N ASN A 249 -14.96 -23.99 -3.23
CA ASN A 249 -15.97 -23.91 -4.29
C ASN A 249 -15.40 -24.54 -5.58
N ASP A 250 -16.02 -25.64 -6.00
CA ASP A 250 -15.54 -26.46 -7.14
C ASP A 250 -15.61 -25.72 -8.48
N GLU A 251 -16.53 -24.76 -8.64
CA GLU A 251 -16.63 -23.97 -9.87
C GLU A 251 -15.49 -22.96 -9.98
N VAL A 252 -15.18 -22.29 -8.87
CA VAL A 252 -14.02 -21.40 -8.78
C VAL A 252 -12.72 -22.20 -9.03
N ASP A 253 -12.58 -23.38 -8.43
CA ASP A 253 -11.40 -24.26 -8.63
C ASP A 253 -11.22 -24.65 -10.08
N ARG A 254 -12.32 -25.06 -10.73
CA ARG A 254 -12.32 -25.45 -12.16
C ARG A 254 -11.95 -24.27 -13.05
N TRP A 255 -12.50 -23.10 -12.76
CA TRP A 255 -12.20 -21.90 -13.52
C TRP A 255 -10.73 -21.45 -13.35
N VAL A 256 -10.21 -21.44 -12.11
CA VAL A 256 -8.79 -21.09 -11.86
C VAL A 256 -7.86 -22.04 -12.62
N ARG A 257 -8.12 -23.36 -12.59
CA ARG A 257 -7.34 -24.35 -13.36
C ARG A 257 -7.36 -24.08 -14.85
N SER A 258 -8.50 -23.68 -15.40
CA SER A 258 -8.59 -23.36 -16.83
C SER A 258 -7.72 -22.17 -17.26
N GLN A 259 -7.35 -21.31 -16.32
CA GLN A 259 -6.48 -20.14 -16.60
C GLN A 259 -4.97 -20.51 -16.59
N LEU A 260 -4.58 -21.70 -16.10
CA LEU A 260 -3.20 -22.19 -16.17
C LEU A 260 -2.73 -22.38 -17.62
N ASP A 261 -3.63 -22.72 -18.51
CA ASP A 261 -3.37 -23.03 -19.91
C ASP A 261 -3.79 -21.89 -20.86
N ASP A 262 -4.01 -20.65 -20.34
CA ASP A 262 -4.36 -19.51 -21.21
C ASP A 262 -3.29 -19.34 -22.29
N PRO A 263 -3.66 -19.41 -23.60
CA PRO A 263 -2.68 -19.46 -24.67
C PRO A 263 -2.00 -18.10 -24.95
N GLU A 264 -2.62 -17.01 -24.57
CA GLU A 264 -2.18 -15.66 -24.97
C GLU A 264 -1.53 -14.89 -23.83
N GLU A 265 -2.10 -14.96 -22.61
CA GLU A 265 -1.75 -14.04 -21.52
C GLU A 265 -0.95 -14.69 -20.39
N TRP A 266 0.36 -14.61 -20.47
CA TRP A 266 1.25 -15.15 -19.42
C TRP A 266 0.96 -14.59 -18.01
N MET A 267 0.44 -13.35 -17.91
CA MET A 267 0.09 -12.75 -16.60
C MET A 267 -1.10 -13.48 -15.96
N LEU A 268 -2.05 -13.94 -16.75
CA LEU A 268 -3.17 -14.75 -16.25
C LEU A 268 -2.67 -16.12 -15.80
N ARG A 269 -1.80 -16.77 -16.57
CA ARG A 269 -1.17 -18.04 -16.17
C ARG A 269 -0.37 -17.90 -14.87
N GLN A 270 0.40 -16.83 -14.70
CA GLN A 270 1.11 -16.55 -13.45
C GLN A 270 0.14 -16.39 -12.28
N ALA A 271 -0.90 -15.56 -12.43
CA ALA A 271 -1.90 -15.35 -11.39
C ALA A 271 -2.66 -16.64 -11.06
N ALA A 272 -2.92 -17.49 -12.05
CA ALA A 272 -3.53 -18.80 -11.85
C ALA A 272 -2.64 -19.75 -11.03
N VAL A 273 -1.33 -19.78 -11.29
CA VAL A 273 -0.34 -20.53 -10.48
C VAL A 273 -0.41 -20.13 -9.00
N GLU A 274 -0.47 -18.84 -8.71
CA GLU A 274 -0.61 -18.34 -7.35
C GLU A 274 -1.96 -18.73 -6.74
N ALA A 275 -3.04 -18.60 -7.52
CA ALA A 275 -4.40 -18.89 -7.08
C ALA A 275 -4.62 -20.39 -6.77
N VAL A 276 -4.21 -21.32 -7.62
CA VAL A 276 -4.34 -22.78 -7.36
C VAL A 276 -3.58 -23.16 -6.09
N THR A 277 -2.43 -22.56 -5.84
CA THR A 277 -1.63 -22.81 -4.65
C THR A 277 -2.31 -22.30 -3.39
N ALA A 278 -2.82 -21.06 -3.41
CA ALA A 278 -3.56 -20.48 -2.29
C ALA A 278 -4.83 -21.26 -1.94
N ARG A 279 -5.42 -21.94 -2.93
CA ARG A 279 -6.59 -22.82 -2.75
C ARG A 279 -6.26 -24.25 -2.31
N GLY A 280 -4.97 -24.58 -2.14
CA GLY A 280 -4.51 -25.88 -1.69
C GLY A 280 -4.29 -26.91 -2.82
N HIS A 281 -4.43 -26.50 -4.09
CA HIS A 281 -4.24 -27.35 -5.28
C HIS A 281 -2.84 -27.15 -5.89
N ARG A 282 -1.82 -27.23 -5.04
CA ARG A 282 -0.41 -26.98 -5.41
C ARG A 282 0.08 -27.85 -6.56
N GLU A 283 -0.39 -29.10 -6.62
CA GLU A 283 -0.06 -30.07 -7.67
C GLU A 283 -0.41 -29.58 -9.07
N ASP A 284 -1.47 -28.77 -9.20
CA ASP A 284 -1.90 -28.24 -10.51
C ASP A 284 -0.86 -27.25 -11.09
N ALA A 285 -0.05 -26.62 -10.23
CA ALA A 285 1.02 -25.70 -10.67
C ALA A 285 2.25 -26.39 -11.28
N ARG A 286 2.39 -27.73 -11.17
CA ARG A 286 3.59 -28.44 -11.66
C ARG A 286 3.80 -28.28 -13.16
N GLY A 287 2.74 -28.35 -13.96
CA GLY A 287 2.80 -28.11 -15.40
C GLY A 287 3.44 -26.78 -15.77
N SER A 288 3.23 -25.77 -14.95
CA SER A 288 3.75 -24.42 -15.16
C SER A 288 5.28 -24.27 -14.95
N LEU A 289 5.97 -25.28 -14.40
CA LEU A 289 7.44 -25.34 -14.40
C LEU A 289 8.03 -25.42 -15.81
N GLY A 290 7.26 -25.91 -16.79
CA GLY A 290 7.61 -25.95 -18.22
C GLY A 290 7.06 -24.80 -19.04
N ASP A 291 6.43 -23.80 -18.47
CA ASP A 291 5.78 -22.69 -19.18
C ASP A 291 6.77 -21.98 -20.13
N PRO A 292 6.35 -21.58 -21.34
CA PRO A 292 7.23 -20.83 -22.26
C PRO A 292 7.69 -19.49 -21.68
N TYR A 293 6.91 -18.86 -20.79
CA TYR A 293 7.24 -17.57 -20.22
C TYR A 293 7.99 -17.68 -18.90
N PRO A 294 9.16 -17.03 -18.73
CA PRO A 294 10.04 -17.24 -17.59
C PRO A 294 9.43 -16.80 -16.25
N ARG A 295 8.56 -15.79 -16.22
CA ARG A 295 7.93 -15.36 -14.97
C ARG A 295 6.94 -16.39 -14.44
N VAL A 296 6.25 -17.12 -15.33
CA VAL A 296 5.35 -18.21 -14.92
C VAL A 296 6.15 -19.36 -14.33
N ARG A 297 7.27 -19.75 -14.97
CA ARG A 297 8.18 -20.79 -14.41
C ARG A 297 8.75 -20.38 -13.05
N ALA A 298 9.16 -19.13 -12.90
CA ALA A 298 9.67 -18.61 -11.62
C ALA A 298 8.61 -18.65 -10.51
N SER A 299 7.38 -18.18 -10.80
CA SER A 299 6.25 -18.26 -9.88
C SER A 299 5.93 -19.71 -9.51
N ALA A 300 5.88 -20.63 -10.48
CA ALA A 300 5.65 -22.05 -10.24
C ALA A 300 6.72 -22.65 -9.32
N ALA A 301 8.01 -22.35 -9.55
CA ALA A 301 9.08 -22.80 -8.68
C ALA A 301 8.92 -22.32 -7.24
N THR A 302 8.53 -21.04 -7.06
CA THR A 302 8.32 -20.42 -5.74
C THR A 302 7.17 -21.08 -4.99
N VAL A 303 6.00 -21.23 -5.62
CA VAL A 303 4.81 -21.79 -4.96
C VAL A 303 4.93 -23.29 -4.66
N LEU A 304 5.74 -24.00 -5.43
CA LEU A 304 6.05 -25.42 -5.22
C LEU A 304 7.19 -25.66 -4.23
N SER A 305 7.69 -24.63 -3.55
CA SER A 305 8.72 -24.82 -2.52
C SER A 305 8.27 -25.82 -1.46
N GLY A 306 9.09 -26.85 -1.21
CA GLY A 306 8.77 -27.94 -0.29
C GLY A 306 7.83 -29.01 -0.85
N ASP A 307 7.49 -28.97 -2.14
CA ASP A 307 6.78 -30.06 -2.82
C ASP A 307 7.78 -31.12 -3.32
N PRO A 308 7.81 -32.35 -2.73
CA PRO A 308 8.80 -33.34 -3.07
C PRO A 308 8.64 -33.88 -4.50
N ASP A 309 7.42 -33.90 -5.03
CA ASP A 309 7.15 -34.46 -6.35
C ASP A 309 7.62 -33.53 -7.49
N SER A 310 7.89 -32.27 -7.21
CA SER A 310 8.44 -31.28 -8.17
C SER A 310 9.94 -31.00 -7.97
N LEU A 311 10.61 -31.73 -7.07
CA LEU A 311 11.99 -31.47 -6.72
C LEU A 311 12.94 -31.57 -7.93
N VAL A 312 12.77 -32.60 -8.76
CA VAL A 312 13.63 -32.84 -9.94
C VAL A 312 13.51 -31.73 -10.97
N GLU A 313 12.28 -31.28 -11.24
CA GLU A 313 12.00 -30.19 -12.17
C GLU A 313 12.56 -28.88 -11.66
N ARG A 314 12.33 -28.52 -10.38
CA ARG A 314 12.87 -27.31 -9.75
C ARG A 314 14.40 -27.34 -9.73
N ALA A 315 15.01 -28.46 -9.42
CA ALA A 315 16.45 -28.63 -9.47
C ALA A 315 17.00 -28.50 -10.92
N THR A 316 16.23 -28.91 -11.91
CA THR A 316 16.56 -28.74 -13.32
C THR A 316 16.52 -27.28 -13.73
N LEU A 317 15.45 -26.54 -13.33
CA LEU A 317 15.35 -25.10 -13.55
C LEU A 317 16.53 -24.37 -12.89
N ALA A 318 16.87 -24.68 -11.65
CA ALA A 318 17.98 -24.08 -10.92
C ALA A 318 19.32 -24.20 -11.66
N ARG A 319 19.55 -25.33 -12.36
CA ARG A 319 20.81 -25.60 -13.08
C ARG A 319 20.84 -25.08 -14.51
N ARG A 320 19.72 -25.09 -15.22
CA ARG A 320 19.70 -25.03 -16.69
C ARG A 320 18.78 -24.03 -17.31
N ASP A 321 17.91 -23.35 -16.54
CA ASP A 321 17.02 -22.36 -17.14
C ASP A 321 17.85 -21.23 -17.78
N SER A 322 17.45 -20.79 -18.96
CA SER A 322 18.14 -19.72 -19.68
C SER A 322 18.06 -18.37 -18.96
N TRP A 323 17.01 -18.16 -18.15
CA TRP A 323 16.78 -16.91 -17.45
C TRP A 323 17.33 -16.96 -16.02
N PRO A 324 18.25 -16.06 -15.67
CA PRO A 324 18.85 -16.04 -14.33
C PRO A 324 17.85 -15.89 -13.19
N MET A 325 16.78 -15.14 -13.42
CA MET A 325 15.73 -14.94 -12.43
C MET A 325 14.99 -16.28 -12.14
N VAL A 326 14.74 -17.10 -13.16
CA VAL A 326 14.13 -18.43 -12.95
C VAL A 326 15.09 -19.34 -12.18
N ARG A 327 16.38 -19.32 -12.51
CA ARG A 327 17.38 -20.11 -11.74
C ARG A 327 17.44 -19.65 -10.28
N ALA A 328 17.42 -18.34 -10.01
CA ALA A 328 17.47 -17.81 -8.64
C ALA A 328 16.23 -18.22 -7.81
N GLU A 329 15.03 -18.08 -8.38
CA GLU A 329 13.79 -18.51 -7.71
C GLU A 329 13.73 -20.02 -7.51
N ALA A 330 14.18 -20.78 -8.50
CA ALA A 330 14.27 -22.25 -8.38
C ALA A 330 15.26 -22.65 -7.27
N VAL A 331 16.44 -22.03 -7.19
CA VAL A 331 17.40 -22.27 -6.08
C VAL A 331 16.75 -21.94 -4.74
N THR A 332 16.05 -20.81 -4.64
CA THR A 332 15.38 -20.39 -3.40
C THR A 332 14.29 -21.38 -2.99
N SER A 333 13.59 -21.97 -3.95
CA SER A 333 12.54 -22.96 -3.70
C SER A 333 13.05 -24.30 -3.14
N LEU A 334 14.34 -24.59 -3.31
CA LEU A 334 14.99 -25.82 -2.83
C LEU A 334 15.45 -25.76 -1.37
N ARG A 335 15.29 -24.64 -0.68
CA ARG A 335 15.85 -24.34 0.65
C ARG A 335 15.58 -25.34 1.77
N THR A 336 14.51 -26.13 1.67
CA THR A 336 14.09 -27.06 2.72
C THR A 336 14.42 -28.51 2.40
N GLU A 337 15.10 -28.78 1.28
CA GLU A 337 15.24 -30.12 0.73
C GLU A 337 16.70 -30.56 0.72
N GLY A 338 17.06 -31.43 1.66
CA GLY A 338 18.46 -31.92 1.84
C GLY A 338 19.06 -32.51 0.58
N ASP A 339 18.27 -33.24 -0.23
CA ASP A 339 18.73 -33.86 -1.48
C ASP A 339 19.09 -32.84 -2.57
N ALA A 340 18.59 -31.59 -2.44
CA ALA A 340 18.90 -30.49 -3.34
C ALA A 340 20.18 -29.72 -2.98
N ILE A 341 20.78 -29.94 -1.80
CA ILE A 341 21.97 -29.23 -1.34
C ILE A 341 23.10 -29.21 -2.39
N PRO A 342 23.44 -30.34 -3.09
CA PRO A 342 24.47 -30.30 -4.13
C PRO A 342 24.16 -29.31 -5.26
N VAL A 343 22.88 -29.11 -5.60
CA VAL A 343 22.43 -28.16 -6.62
C VAL A 343 22.65 -26.73 -6.13
N ILE A 344 22.23 -26.43 -4.89
CA ILE A 344 22.36 -25.12 -4.27
C ILE A 344 23.86 -24.76 -4.16
N VAL A 345 24.70 -25.70 -3.67
CA VAL A 345 26.15 -25.49 -3.59
C VAL A 345 26.78 -25.19 -4.95
N ALA A 346 26.35 -25.92 -6.00
CA ALA A 346 26.83 -25.65 -7.36
C ALA A 346 26.42 -24.27 -7.87
N SER A 347 25.25 -23.78 -7.47
CA SER A 347 24.71 -22.47 -7.88
C SER A 347 25.47 -21.29 -7.26
N VAL A 348 26.32 -21.51 -6.24
CA VAL A 348 27.24 -20.47 -5.72
C VAL A 348 28.24 -20.01 -6.78
N ASP A 349 28.48 -20.83 -7.81
CA ASP A 349 29.37 -20.53 -8.93
C ASP A 349 28.63 -20.12 -10.21
N ASP A 350 27.34 -19.85 -10.15
CA ASP A 350 26.57 -19.41 -11.32
C ASP A 350 27.17 -18.13 -11.95
N SER A 351 27.09 -18.03 -13.26
CA SER A 351 27.57 -16.86 -14.00
C SER A 351 26.91 -15.55 -13.56
N MET A 352 25.67 -15.60 -13.09
CA MET A 352 24.87 -14.43 -12.70
C MET A 352 24.88 -14.23 -11.20
N SER A 353 25.17 -13.02 -10.77
CA SER A 353 25.27 -12.65 -9.35
C SER A 353 23.96 -12.86 -8.56
N VAL A 354 22.81 -12.66 -9.19
CA VAL A 354 21.51 -12.88 -8.54
C VAL A 354 21.33 -14.34 -8.13
N VAL A 355 21.78 -15.27 -8.95
CA VAL A 355 21.72 -16.73 -8.65
C VAL A 355 22.71 -17.10 -7.56
N ARG A 356 23.94 -16.57 -7.63
CA ARG A 356 24.94 -16.78 -6.58
C ARG A 356 24.46 -16.27 -5.23
N ALA A 357 23.90 -15.05 -5.18
CA ALA A 357 23.38 -14.46 -3.96
C ALA A 357 22.22 -15.30 -3.38
N ALA A 358 21.28 -15.74 -4.22
CA ALA A 358 20.21 -16.62 -3.81
C ALA A 358 20.73 -17.94 -3.23
N ALA A 359 21.68 -18.58 -3.89
CA ALA A 359 22.29 -19.84 -3.43
C ALA A 359 22.96 -19.69 -2.05
N ILE A 360 23.78 -18.66 -1.89
CA ILE A 360 24.45 -18.37 -0.61
C ILE A 360 23.42 -18.04 0.47
N GLY A 361 22.38 -17.24 0.17
CA GLY A 361 21.31 -16.94 1.10
C GLY A 361 20.53 -18.16 1.57
N VAL A 362 20.25 -19.10 0.67
CA VAL A 362 19.63 -20.39 1.03
C VAL A 362 20.54 -21.22 1.93
N LEU A 363 21.83 -21.31 1.60
CA LEU A 363 22.82 -22.02 2.43
C LEU A 363 22.97 -21.38 3.81
N ALA A 364 22.96 -20.04 3.89
CA ALA A 364 23.02 -19.32 5.16
C ALA A 364 21.81 -19.59 6.06
N ALA A 365 20.62 -19.77 5.46
CA ALA A 365 19.40 -20.07 6.20
C ALA A 365 19.23 -21.57 6.54
N SER A 366 20.07 -22.45 5.98
CA SER A 366 20.00 -23.90 6.21
C SER A 366 20.79 -24.30 7.47
N SER A 367 20.51 -25.50 7.98
CA SER A 367 21.33 -26.13 9.03
C SER A 367 22.59 -26.82 8.49
N HIS A 368 22.79 -26.79 7.18
CA HIS A 368 23.87 -27.49 6.50
C HIS A 368 25.03 -26.55 6.21
N ASP A 369 26.20 -26.86 6.76
CA ASP A 369 27.46 -26.13 6.53
C ASP A 369 28.20 -26.59 5.25
N GLN A 370 27.44 -27.04 4.27
CA GLN A 370 27.99 -27.44 2.98
C GLN A 370 28.15 -26.22 2.07
N GLY A 371 29.24 -26.19 1.31
CA GLY A 371 29.48 -25.10 0.35
C GLY A 371 30.37 -23.98 0.88
N TRP A 372 30.85 -24.05 2.13
CA TRP A 372 31.72 -23.01 2.71
C TRP A 372 32.92 -22.66 1.82
N GLU A 373 33.62 -23.64 1.28
CA GLU A 373 34.79 -23.38 0.41
C GLU A 373 34.44 -22.45 -0.75
N ARG A 374 33.30 -22.67 -1.41
CA ARG A 374 32.80 -21.83 -2.51
C ARG A 374 32.35 -20.47 -2.03
N VAL A 375 31.59 -20.40 -0.92
CA VAL A 375 31.15 -19.14 -0.32
C VAL A 375 32.35 -18.30 0.10
N HIS A 376 33.39 -18.92 0.71
CA HIS A 376 34.60 -18.26 1.13
C HIS A 376 35.38 -17.68 -0.06
N GLN A 377 35.45 -18.40 -1.19
CA GLN A 377 36.06 -17.90 -2.42
C GLN A 377 35.32 -16.63 -2.93
N ARG A 378 33.98 -16.61 -2.88
CA ARG A 378 33.16 -15.44 -3.26
C ARG A 378 33.40 -14.25 -2.30
N LEU A 379 33.43 -14.51 -1.00
CA LEU A 379 33.70 -13.46 0.00
C LEU A 379 35.08 -12.82 -0.20
N ARG A 380 36.10 -13.60 -0.60
CA ARG A 380 37.48 -13.13 -0.87
C ARG A 380 37.62 -12.41 -2.22
N ALA A 381 36.75 -12.71 -3.19
CA ALA A 381 36.84 -12.16 -4.54
C ALA A 381 36.69 -10.64 -4.54
N ARG A 382 37.66 -9.89 -5.10
CA ARG A 382 37.69 -8.42 -5.12
C ARG A 382 36.58 -7.82 -5.97
N ASN A 383 36.23 -8.49 -7.07
CA ASN A 383 35.29 -8.01 -8.07
C ASN A 383 33.94 -8.73 -7.98
N GLU A 384 33.59 -9.24 -6.80
CA GLU A 384 32.28 -9.87 -6.60
C GLU A 384 31.21 -8.78 -6.44
N TRP A 385 29.99 -9.09 -6.86
CA TRP A 385 28.86 -8.19 -6.76
C TRP A 385 28.46 -7.96 -5.29
N PRO A 386 28.05 -6.73 -4.93
CA PRO A 386 27.76 -6.36 -3.54
C PRO A 386 26.74 -7.30 -2.84
N GLN A 387 25.68 -7.71 -3.53
CA GLN A 387 24.68 -8.62 -2.98
C GLN A 387 25.23 -10.03 -2.69
N VAL A 388 26.19 -10.49 -3.47
CA VAL A 388 26.84 -11.80 -3.24
C VAL A 388 27.76 -11.69 -2.02
N THR A 389 28.51 -10.58 -1.91
CA THR A 389 29.35 -10.30 -0.74
C THR A 389 28.50 -10.21 0.52
N ALA A 390 27.36 -9.52 0.47
CA ALA A 390 26.43 -9.42 1.60
C ALA A 390 25.91 -10.80 2.05
N ALA A 391 25.44 -11.62 1.11
CA ALA A 391 24.97 -12.95 1.41
C ALA A 391 26.08 -13.85 2.02
N ALA A 392 27.33 -13.70 1.52
CA ALA A 392 28.46 -14.45 2.06
C ALA A 392 28.85 -14.02 3.48
N ILE A 393 28.70 -12.74 3.82
CA ILE A 393 28.86 -12.25 5.20
C ILE A 393 27.81 -12.88 6.11
N ASP A 394 26.54 -12.91 5.67
CA ASP A 394 25.45 -13.51 6.45
C ASP A 394 25.70 -15.02 6.69
N TYR A 395 26.21 -15.71 5.67
CA TYR A 395 26.62 -17.13 5.82
C TYR A 395 27.68 -17.33 6.92
N VAL A 396 28.69 -16.45 6.97
CA VAL A 396 29.74 -16.51 8.00
C VAL A 396 29.14 -16.44 9.39
N VAL A 397 28.19 -15.55 9.61
CA VAL A 397 27.50 -15.38 10.91
C VAL A 397 26.62 -16.58 11.22
N ALA A 398 25.78 -16.98 10.25
CA ALA A 398 24.80 -18.05 10.43
C ALA A 398 25.44 -19.41 10.79
N HIS A 399 26.63 -19.70 10.22
CA HIS A 399 27.35 -20.95 10.45
C HIS A 399 28.56 -20.79 11.38
N CYS A 400 28.70 -19.66 12.06
CA CYS A 400 29.82 -19.41 12.97
C CYS A 400 31.21 -19.69 12.37
N ARG A 401 31.41 -19.27 11.10
CA ARG A 401 32.65 -19.55 10.36
C ARG A 401 33.80 -18.64 10.82
N THR A 402 34.56 -19.07 11.84
CA THR A 402 35.69 -18.32 12.40
C THR A 402 36.84 -18.16 11.41
N ASP A 403 37.01 -19.11 10.48
CA ASP A 403 37.97 -19.05 9.39
C ASP A 403 37.62 -18.02 8.31
N GLY A 404 36.44 -17.37 8.39
CA GLY A 404 36.04 -16.23 7.58
C GLY A 404 36.54 -14.86 8.08
N VAL A 405 37.10 -14.76 9.29
CA VAL A 405 37.48 -13.47 9.94
C VAL A 405 38.43 -12.62 9.05
N GLU A 406 39.45 -13.25 8.45
CA GLU A 406 40.37 -12.54 7.54
C GLU A 406 39.66 -11.99 6.30
N ALA A 407 38.71 -12.75 5.74
CA ALA A 407 37.95 -12.31 4.59
C ALA A 407 37.04 -11.11 4.95
N LEU A 408 36.40 -11.13 6.12
CA LEU A 408 35.62 -10.00 6.64
C LEU A 408 36.49 -8.74 6.82
N PHE A 409 37.68 -8.86 7.39
CA PHE A 409 38.65 -7.75 7.45
C PHE A 409 38.92 -7.14 6.08
N ARG A 410 39.16 -7.98 5.07
CA ARG A 410 39.41 -7.51 3.70
C ARG A 410 38.18 -6.79 3.10
N VAL A 411 36.96 -7.23 3.42
CA VAL A 411 35.74 -6.55 3.00
C VAL A 411 35.69 -5.14 3.60
N VAL A 412 36.00 -4.97 4.88
CA VAL A 412 36.05 -3.66 5.52
C VAL A 412 37.10 -2.77 4.85
N MET A 413 38.27 -3.31 4.53
CA MET A 413 39.35 -2.56 3.90
C MET A 413 39.05 -2.14 2.45
N ARG A 414 38.05 -2.73 1.77
CA ARG A 414 37.59 -2.24 0.45
C ARG A 414 36.95 -0.86 0.55
N ALA A 415 36.38 -0.51 1.69
CA ALA A 415 35.77 0.80 1.95
C ALA A 415 36.76 1.88 2.41
N ALA A 416 38.06 1.52 2.59
CA ALA A 416 39.09 2.46 3.05
C ALA A 416 39.43 3.59 2.04
N PRO A 417 39.43 3.38 0.70
CA PRO A 417 39.68 4.46 -0.25
C PRO A 417 38.61 5.56 -0.14
N SER A 418 39.05 6.82 -0.29
CA SER A 418 38.12 7.98 -0.19
C SER A 418 37.04 8.03 -1.27
N ASN A 419 37.18 7.24 -2.33
CA ASN A 419 36.19 7.06 -3.41
C ASN A 419 35.45 5.73 -3.35
N ALA A 420 35.40 5.07 -2.19
CA ALA A 420 34.65 3.86 -2.01
C ALA A 420 33.18 4.05 -2.37
N LEU A 421 32.60 3.06 -3.04
CA LEU A 421 31.18 3.09 -3.41
C LEU A 421 30.30 2.88 -2.17
N THR A 422 29.06 3.33 -2.24
CA THR A 422 28.07 3.15 -1.17
C THR A 422 27.90 1.66 -0.81
N ASP A 423 27.94 0.77 -1.80
CA ASP A 423 27.82 -0.67 -1.58
C ASP A 423 29.03 -1.24 -0.84
N ASP A 424 30.24 -0.73 -1.08
CA ASP A 424 31.43 -1.13 -0.32
C ASP A 424 31.32 -0.69 1.14
N LEU A 425 30.80 0.52 1.38
CA LEU A 425 30.54 1.02 2.73
C LEU A 425 29.48 0.19 3.47
N ASN A 426 28.39 -0.17 2.79
CA ASN A 426 27.33 -1.01 3.35
C ASN A 426 27.85 -2.41 3.71
N ASN A 427 28.59 -3.03 2.80
CA ASN A 427 29.20 -4.35 3.04
C ASN A 427 30.29 -4.31 4.14
N ALA A 428 31.04 -3.21 4.22
CA ALA A 428 32.01 -3.01 5.30
C ALA A 428 31.32 -2.87 6.66
N ALA A 429 30.23 -2.12 6.75
CA ALA A 429 29.45 -2.03 7.98
C ALA A 429 28.89 -3.41 8.40
N ARG A 430 28.31 -4.15 7.46
CA ARG A 430 27.82 -5.52 7.68
C ARG A 430 28.95 -6.47 8.12
N ALA A 431 30.15 -6.35 7.54
CA ALA A 431 31.29 -7.17 7.93
C ALA A 431 31.79 -6.83 9.36
N ILE A 432 31.74 -5.57 9.78
CA ILE A 432 32.03 -5.17 11.16
C ILE A 432 31.01 -5.80 12.13
N GLU A 433 29.72 -5.74 11.78
CA GLU A 433 28.67 -6.38 12.60
C GLU A 433 28.86 -7.91 12.67
N ALA A 434 29.26 -8.55 11.56
CA ALA A 434 29.57 -9.97 11.52
C ALA A 434 30.74 -10.34 12.43
N LEU A 435 31.85 -9.57 12.39
CA LEU A 435 33.00 -9.76 13.29
C LEU A 435 32.58 -9.65 14.77
N ARG A 436 31.70 -8.72 15.07
CA ARG A 436 31.16 -8.53 16.42
C ARG A 436 30.24 -9.67 16.85
N ALA A 437 29.40 -10.16 15.93
CA ALA A 437 28.50 -11.29 16.16
C ALA A 437 29.26 -12.61 16.37
N LEU A 438 30.36 -12.84 15.65
CA LEU A 438 31.24 -13.99 15.89
C LEU A 438 31.81 -14.02 17.30
N GLY A 439 32.26 -12.88 17.85
CA GLY A 439 32.67 -12.72 19.23
C GLY A 439 33.90 -13.54 19.67
N THR A 440 34.58 -14.22 18.73
CA THR A 440 35.79 -15.04 19.01
C THR A 440 36.98 -14.15 19.34
N PRO A 441 38.04 -14.69 19.98
CA PRO A 441 39.25 -13.92 20.24
C PRO A 441 39.85 -13.29 18.97
N GLU A 442 39.88 -14.04 17.86
CA GLU A 442 40.39 -13.57 16.56
C GLU A 442 39.53 -12.45 15.99
N ALA A 443 38.19 -12.59 16.06
CA ALA A 443 37.28 -11.56 15.59
C ALA A 443 37.37 -10.28 16.42
N LYS A 444 37.50 -10.39 17.76
CA LYS A 444 37.74 -9.25 18.64
C LYS A 444 39.07 -8.57 18.36
N ALA A 445 40.14 -9.33 18.16
CA ALA A 445 41.46 -8.79 17.80
C ALA A 445 41.39 -8.03 16.44
N THR A 446 40.64 -8.57 15.49
CA THR A 446 40.41 -7.92 14.18
C THR A 446 39.63 -6.62 14.31
N VAL A 447 38.61 -6.54 15.18
CA VAL A 447 37.86 -5.30 15.46
C VAL A 447 38.81 -4.25 16.08
N GLU A 448 39.66 -4.63 17.04
CA GLU A 448 40.67 -3.73 17.62
C GLU A 448 41.70 -3.25 16.58
N GLN A 449 42.15 -4.16 15.72
CA GLN A 449 43.03 -3.79 14.59
C GLN A 449 42.37 -2.76 13.67
N LEU A 450 41.10 -2.94 13.31
CA LEU A 450 40.35 -2.00 12.46
C LEU A 450 40.19 -0.62 13.11
N ARG A 451 40.05 -0.54 14.45
CA ARG A 451 40.01 0.75 15.16
C ARG A 451 41.29 1.55 15.00
N GLY A 452 42.42 0.88 15.02
CA GLY A 452 43.76 1.50 14.86
C GLY A 452 44.18 1.69 13.40
N THR A 453 43.42 1.19 12.43
CA THR A 453 43.82 1.22 11.02
C THR A 453 43.51 2.60 10.40
N GLU A 454 44.51 3.20 9.78
CA GLU A 454 44.35 4.42 8.99
C GLU A 454 43.54 4.16 7.73
N GLY A 455 42.73 5.15 7.31
CA GLY A 455 41.89 5.05 6.10
C GLY A 455 40.51 4.46 6.30
N VAL A 456 40.19 3.87 7.44
CA VAL A 456 38.81 3.42 7.74
C VAL A 456 37.90 4.65 7.88
N PRO A 457 36.80 4.75 7.09
CA PRO A 457 35.88 5.89 7.10
C PRO A 457 35.35 6.20 8.50
N PRO A 458 35.12 7.48 8.85
CA PRO A 458 34.61 7.88 10.18
C PRO A 458 33.27 7.22 10.52
N THR A 459 32.39 7.01 9.56
CA THR A 459 31.10 6.31 9.73
C THR A 459 31.29 4.86 10.19
N LEU A 460 32.29 4.17 9.66
CA LEU A 460 32.62 2.79 10.06
C LEU A 460 33.34 2.75 11.41
N LYS A 461 34.15 3.77 11.77
CA LYS A 461 34.74 3.91 13.10
C LYS A 461 33.70 3.99 14.20
N MET A 462 32.61 4.73 13.96
CA MET A 462 31.46 4.77 14.89
C MET A 462 30.85 3.38 15.12
N ALA A 463 30.73 2.55 14.09
CA ALA A 463 30.25 1.18 14.22
C ALA A 463 31.21 0.29 15.03
N LEU A 464 32.51 0.51 14.90
CA LEU A 464 33.54 -0.19 15.66
C LEU A 464 33.56 0.20 17.16
N GLU A 465 33.17 1.42 17.50
CA GLU A 465 33.16 1.95 18.88
C GLU A 465 31.94 1.49 19.70
N GLN A 466 30.86 1.02 19.07
CA GLN A 466 29.70 0.54 19.79
C GLN A 466 30.08 -0.63 20.72
N PRO A 467 29.47 -0.75 21.91
CA PRO A 467 29.72 -1.86 22.81
C PRO A 467 29.32 -3.20 22.16
N LEU A 468 30.13 -4.23 22.37
CA LEU A 468 29.82 -5.57 21.91
C LEU A 468 28.55 -6.07 22.62
N PRO A 469 27.60 -6.70 21.92
CA PRO A 469 26.45 -7.33 22.57
C PRO A 469 26.94 -8.35 23.61
N VAL A 470 26.39 -8.30 24.82
CA VAL A 470 26.85 -9.14 25.94
C VAL A 470 26.61 -10.62 25.68
N ASP A 471 25.56 -10.94 24.89
CA ASP A 471 25.11 -12.31 24.60
C ASP A 471 25.30 -12.70 23.10
N ALA A 472 26.01 -11.90 22.33
CA ALA A 472 26.26 -12.22 20.94
C ALA A 472 27.56 -13.01 20.80
N GLY A 473 27.45 -14.19 20.30
CA GLY A 473 28.62 -14.87 19.82
C GLY A 473 28.42 -16.36 19.60
N CYS A 474 28.92 -16.81 18.52
CA CYS A 474 29.23 -18.20 18.27
C CYS A 474 30.05 -18.84 19.42
N ALA A 475 30.67 -18.02 20.28
CA ALA A 475 31.43 -18.42 21.46
C ALA A 475 30.59 -19.07 22.57
N LEU A 476 29.27 -18.77 22.63
CA LEU A 476 28.36 -19.38 23.62
C LEU A 476 27.69 -20.66 23.10
N ALA A 477 27.77 -20.93 21.80
CA ALA A 477 27.05 -22.05 21.20
C ALA A 477 27.70 -23.41 21.44
N GLY A 478 28.91 -23.52 22.02
CA GLY A 478 29.54 -24.81 22.41
C GLY A 478 29.49 -25.87 21.32
N ARG A 479 29.51 -25.48 20.03
CA ARG A 479 29.34 -26.36 18.89
C ARG A 479 30.56 -26.35 17.99
#